data_b66ddcbdf200e4ec3d6112b2d7815053
#
_entry.id   b66ddcbdf200e4ec3d6112b2d7815053
#
_cell.length_a   1.000
_cell.length_b   1.000
_cell.length_c   1.000
_cell.angle_alpha   90.00
_cell.angle_beta   90.00
_cell.angle_gamma   90.00
#
_symmetry.space_group_name_H-M   'P 1'
#
loop_
_entity.id
_entity.type
_entity.pdbx_description
1 polymer ?
#
loop_
_entity_poly.entity_id
_entity_poly.type
_entity_poly.pdbx_seq_one_letter_code
_entity_poly.pdbx_strand_id
1 'polypeptide(L)'
;MRSRTPKVLHPLCGRPMIDYVLDAAIAATGTRPLVVYSPATDAVRTHVAERADTALQDVPRGTGDALRAALDALTDDVVEVLVLSGDVPLVQADLLAALLEARALDHAAISLISVDALDPTGLGRVVRTEGGTVERIVEDKDASDDERQITEINAGLYAIDGAWLRRRIGSLRPSAATGELYLTDLVALAREDGRLVAGLDVDDDGRLTGINDRTQLARAEWDMRVELNDRWMRAGVTMQDPSTVYLEHSVQLAEDVTLEPNVILRGRTVAGRGTRIGAGSRIIDTVIGEDCTVIASVLESSTVEDQVTIGPFSHLRPGAHVGRRSEVGNYAEIKNSRLGEHVRQHHMSYLGDAELGDDTNVGAGTITANYDGVRKHKTVIGKGVFLGVDTMLRAPVTLGDGSKTGAGAVVTRDVPAGKLALGMPARIREIRKPDDAPAPEAAPAADGADGADGADGPA
;
A
#
# COMPACT_ATOMS: atom_id res chain seq x y z
N MET A 1 0.60 -16.10 -15.36
CA MET A 1 -0.34 -15.19 -14.64
C MET A 1 -1.81 -15.31 -15.07
N ARG A 2 -2.15 -15.72 -16.29
CA ARG A 2 -3.54 -15.72 -16.85
C ARG A 2 -4.27 -14.39 -16.57
N SER A 3 -3.68 -13.28 -16.98
CA SER A 3 -4.12 -11.92 -16.70
C SER A 3 -4.09 -11.05 -17.95
N ARG A 4 -4.94 -10.00 -17.98
CA ARG A 4 -4.87 -8.94 -19.00
C ARG A 4 -3.74 -7.94 -18.70
N THR A 5 -3.33 -7.85 -17.43
CA THR A 5 -2.20 -7.01 -17.01
C THR A 5 -0.90 -7.70 -17.36
N PRO A 6 0.07 -7.02 -18.00
CA PRO A 6 1.41 -7.54 -18.21
C PRO A 6 2.02 -8.07 -16.90
N LYS A 7 2.75 -9.18 -16.98
CA LYS A 7 3.29 -9.88 -15.81
C LYS A 7 4.01 -8.93 -14.84
N VAL A 8 4.90 -8.12 -15.34
CA VAL A 8 5.76 -7.21 -14.56
C VAL A 8 5.03 -6.00 -13.94
N LEU A 9 3.79 -5.74 -14.36
CA LEU A 9 2.94 -4.68 -13.80
C LEU A 9 2.01 -5.18 -12.69
N HIS A 10 2.05 -6.47 -12.34
CA HIS A 10 1.31 -6.93 -11.16
C HIS A 10 1.90 -6.31 -9.89
N PRO A 11 1.03 -5.83 -8.98
CA PRO A 11 1.50 -5.20 -7.75
C PRO A 11 2.10 -6.23 -6.79
N LEU A 12 3.14 -5.81 -6.10
CA LEU A 12 3.80 -6.45 -4.98
C LEU A 12 3.89 -5.40 -3.87
N CYS A 13 3.24 -5.60 -2.73
CA CYS A 13 3.07 -4.59 -1.68
C CYS A 13 2.69 -3.20 -2.23
N GLY A 14 1.66 -3.17 -3.10
CA GLY A 14 1.08 -1.95 -3.67
C GLY A 14 1.84 -1.30 -4.82
N ARG A 15 2.96 -1.88 -5.27
CA ARG A 15 3.83 -1.32 -6.30
C ARG A 15 4.10 -2.35 -7.40
N PRO A 16 4.08 -2.01 -8.70
CA PRO A 16 4.42 -2.92 -9.79
C PRO A 16 5.78 -3.60 -9.60
N MET A 17 5.88 -4.89 -9.92
CA MET A 17 7.12 -5.67 -9.77
C MET A 17 8.32 -5.02 -10.46
N ILE A 18 8.12 -4.50 -11.68
CA ILE A 18 9.20 -3.88 -12.44
C ILE A 18 9.84 -2.69 -11.72
N ASP A 19 9.09 -1.97 -10.90
CA ASP A 19 9.60 -0.79 -10.20
C ASP A 19 10.69 -1.13 -9.19
N TYR A 20 10.63 -2.32 -8.58
CA TYR A 20 11.67 -2.81 -7.67
C TYR A 20 12.95 -3.14 -8.44
N VAL A 21 12.81 -3.78 -9.61
CA VAL A 21 13.96 -4.09 -10.48
C VAL A 21 14.62 -2.81 -10.98
N LEU A 22 13.83 -1.81 -11.36
CA LEU A 22 14.35 -0.48 -11.78
C LEU A 22 15.10 0.21 -10.63
N ASP A 23 14.57 0.16 -9.40
CA ASP A 23 15.26 0.75 -8.24
C ASP A 23 16.61 0.07 -8.00
N ALA A 24 16.64 -1.26 -8.00
CA ALA A 24 17.87 -2.01 -7.82
C ALA A 24 18.90 -1.72 -8.92
N ALA A 25 18.45 -1.66 -10.18
CA ALA A 25 19.31 -1.33 -11.32
C ALA A 25 19.90 0.09 -11.21
N ILE A 26 19.07 1.09 -10.89
CA ILE A 26 19.51 2.48 -10.71
C ILE A 26 20.48 2.61 -9.54
N ALA A 27 20.19 1.93 -8.42
CA ALA A 27 21.05 1.97 -7.24
C ALA A 27 22.42 1.33 -7.49
N ALA A 28 22.48 0.24 -8.26
CA ALA A 28 23.73 -0.45 -8.59
C ALA A 28 24.58 0.27 -9.63
N THR A 29 23.95 0.96 -10.60
CA THR A 29 24.67 1.52 -11.77
C THR A 29 24.76 3.05 -11.76
N GLY A 30 23.88 3.74 -11.04
CA GLY A 30 23.73 5.19 -11.12
C GLY A 30 23.19 5.69 -12.46
N THR A 31 22.73 4.80 -13.35
CA THR A 31 22.31 5.16 -14.71
C THR A 31 20.81 4.95 -14.92
N ARG A 32 20.24 5.61 -15.93
CA ARG A 32 18.85 5.41 -16.34
C ARG A 32 18.72 4.08 -17.08
N PRO A 33 17.87 3.13 -16.63
CA PRO A 33 17.71 1.83 -17.27
C PRO A 33 17.02 1.94 -18.65
N LEU A 34 17.26 0.94 -19.50
CA LEU A 34 16.53 0.72 -20.75
C LEU A 34 15.62 -0.50 -20.60
N VAL A 35 14.31 -0.31 -20.78
CA VAL A 35 13.30 -1.38 -20.67
C VAL A 35 12.86 -1.84 -22.06
N VAL A 36 13.03 -3.13 -22.34
CA VAL A 36 12.53 -3.74 -23.59
C VAL A 36 11.07 -4.14 -23.40
N TYR A 37 10.22 -3.71 -24.32
CA TYR A 37 8.81 -4.04 -24.36
C TYR A 37 8.37 -4.56 -25.74
N SER A 38 7.21 -5.21 -25.83
CA SER A 38 6.61 -5.65 -27.08
C SER A 38 5.24 -4.98 -27.29
N PRO A 39 4.64 -5.04 -28.46
CA PRO A 39 3.28 -4.51 -28.68
C PRO A 39 2.24 -5.04 -27.71
N ALA A 40 2.38 -6.31 -27.28
CA ALA A 40 1.50 -6.92 -26.29
C ALA A 40 1.70 -6.37 -24.84
N THR A 41 2.80 -5.68 -24.60
CA THR A 41 3.19 -5.12 -23.28
C THR A 41 3.36 -3.61 -23.31
N ASP A 42 2.72 -2.89 -24.26
CA ASP A 42 2.85 -1.41 -24.39
C ASP A 42 2.49 -0.64 -23.11
N ALA A 43 1.63 -1.20 -22.26
CA ALA A 43 1.36 -0.63 -20.94
C ALA A 43 2.62 -0.51 -20.05
N VAL A 44 3.63 -1.37 -20.25
CA VAL A 44 4.92 -1.28 -19.56
C VAL A 44 5.65 -0.01 -19.98
N ARG A 45 5.73 0.27 -21.30
CA ARG A 45 6.33 1.50 -21.84
C ARG A 45 5.72 2.75 -21.19
N THR A 46 4.40 2.81 -21.15
CA THR A 46 3.69 3.95 -20.54
C THR A 46 4.00 4.09 -19.05
N HIS A 47 4.05 2.96 -18.32
CA HIS A 47 4.31 2.97 -16.89
C HIS A 47 5.73 3.44 -16.53
N VAL A 48 6.74 2.99 -17.29
CA VAL A 48 8.15 3.28 -16.96
C VAL A 48 8.69 4.59 -17.54
N ALA A 49 7.91 5.32 -18.35
CA ALA A 49 8.35 6.45 -19.17
C ALA A 49 9.12 7.54 -18.42
N GLU A 50 8.76 7.81 -17.16
CA GLU A 50 9.45 8.82 -16.34
C GLU A 50 10.79 8.32 -15.76
N ARG A 51 10.99 6.99 -15.67
CA ARG A 51 12.08 6.36 -14.93
C ARG A 51 13.07 5.61 -15.81
N ALA A 52 12.67 5.19 -16.99
CA ALA A 52 13.47 4.39 -17.90
C ALA A 52 13.30 4.84 -19.35
N ASP A 53 14.32 4.59 -20.17
CA ASP A 53 14.20 4.63 -21.62
C ASP A 53 13.58 3.31 -22.08
N THR A 54 13.09 3.25 -23.32
CA THR A 54 12.40 2.06 -23.82
C THR A 54 12.85 1.65 -25.20
N ALA A 55 12.96 0.34 -25.45
CA ALA A 55 13.23 -0.24 -26.76
C ALA A 55 12.11 -1.22 -27.14
N LEU A 56 11.67 -1.15 -28.40
CA LEU A 56 10.63 -2.02 -28.93
C LEU A 56 11.21 -3.33 -29.48
N GLN A 57 10.77 -4.45 -28.94
CA GLN A 57 10.89 -5.76 -29.58
C GLN A 57 9.59 -6.01 -30.35
N ASP A 58 9.58 -5.74 -31.64
CA ASP A 58 8.36 -5.79 -32.47
C ASP A 58 7.75 -7.21 -32.51
N VAL A 59 8.57 -8.21 -32.69
CA VAL A 59 8.18 -9.63 -32.65
C VAL A 59 8.98 -10.31 -31.54
N PRO A 60 8.34 -10.79 -30.45
CA PRO A 60 9.02 -11.48 -29.35
C PRO A 60 9.56 -12.84 -29.81
N ARG A 61 10.87 -12.91 -30.08
CA ARG A 61 11.58 -14.13 -30.51
C ARG A 61 12.57 -14.65 -29.49
N GLY A 62 12.34 -14.34 -28.20
CA GLY A 62 13.17 -14.79 -27.09
C GLY A 62 14.00 -13.68 -26.47
N THR A 63 14.72 -14.04 -25.39
CA THR A 63 15.50 -13.12 -24.55
C THR A 63 16.72 -12.54 -25.26
N GLY A 64 17.38 -13.32 -26.12
CA GLY A 64 18.50 -12.84 -26.95
C GLY A 64 18.06 -11.80 -28.00
N ASP A 65 16.85 -11.96 -28.57
CA ASP A 65 16.28 -10.96 -29.51
C ASP A 65 15.89 -9.66 -28.76
N ALA A 66 15.40 -9.78 -27.53
CA ALA A 66 15.15 -8.62 -26.68
C ALA A 66 16.43 -7.82 -26.39
N LEU A 67 17.52 -8.54 -26.05
CA LEU A 67 18.82 -7.89 -25.82
C LEU A 67 19.36 -7.20 -27.10
N ARG A 68 19.13 -7.79 -28.28
CA ARG A 68 19.51 -7.16 -29.55
C ARG A 68 18.74 -5.86 -29.77
N ALA A 69 17.42 -5.85 -29.56
CA ALA A 69 16.62 -4.63 -29.66
C ALA A 69 17.07 -3.56 -28.66
N ALA A 70 17.53 -3.95 -27.48
CA ALA A 70 18.11 -3.04 -26.50
C ALA A 70 19.43 -2.43 -27.01
N LEU A 71 20.32 -3.24 -27.58
CA LEU A 71 21.61 -2.77 -28.08
C LEU A 71 21.49 -1.77 -29.24
N ASP A 72 20.48 -1.94 -30.10
CA ASP A 72 20.18 -1.01 -31.20
C ASP A 72 19.77 0.39 -30.68
N ALA A 73 19.29 0.46 -29.42
CA ALA A 73 18.90 1.71 -28.76
C ALA A 73 20.01 2.32 -27.87
N LEU A 74 21.09 1.56 -27.60
CA LEU A 74 22.21 2.02 -26.79
C LEU A 74 23.32 2.64 -27.67
N THR A 75 24.00 3.63 -27.12
CA THR A 75 25.17 4.25 -27.77
C THR A 75 26.37 3.31 -27.78
N ASP A 76 27.31 3.54 -28.73
CA ASP A 76 28.46 2.65 -28.94
C ASP A 76 29.51 2.69 -27.81
N ASP A 77 29.47 3.73 -26.98
CA ASP A 77 30.38 3.95 -25.87
C ASP A 77 30.01 3.19 -24.58
N VAL A 78 28.88 2.44 -24.59
CA VAL A 78 28.51 1.57 -23.46
C VAL A 78 29.53 0.45 -23.31
N VAL A 79 30.29 0.51 -22.22
CA VAL A 79 31.36 -0.45 -21.89
C VAL A 79 30.85 -1.73 -21.27
N GLU A 80 29.80 -1.63 -20.50
CA GLU A 80 29.25 -2.74 -19.74
C GLU A 80 27.71 -2.71 -19.78
N VAL A 81 27.09 -3.89 -19.92
CA VAL A 81 25.64 -4.05 -19.98
C VAL A 81 25.18 -4.95 -18.85
N LEU A 82 24.41 -4.39 -17.90
CA LEU A 82 23.70 -5.15 -16.87
C LEU A 82 22.33 -5.58 -17.43
N VAL A 83 22.08 -6.89 -17.49
CA VAL A 83 20.83 -7.46 -18.00
C VAL A 83 20.06 -8.08 -16.85
N LEU A 84 18.81 -7.63 -16.67
CA LEU A 84 17.93 -8.07 -15.58
C LEU A 84 16.59 -8.57 -16.14
N SER A 85 16.05 -9.59 -15.50
CA SER A 85 14.67 -10.02 -15.74
C SER A 85 13.70 -9.14 -14.96
N GLY A 86 12.73 -8.52 -15.63
CA GLY A 86 11.75 -7.60 -15.00
C GLY A 86 10.77 -8.26 -14.04
N ASP A 87 10.83 -9.58 -13.91
CA ASP A 87 9.99 -10.41 -13.03
C ASP A 87 10.74 -10.99 -11.82
N VAL A 88 11.93 -10.48 -11.51
CA VAL A 88 12.73 -10.80 -10.32
C VAL A 88 12.75 -9.57 -9.38
N PRO A 89 11.64 -9.22 -8.73
CA PRO A 89 11.50 -7.95 -8.01
C PRO A 89 12.25 -7.89 -6.67
N LEU A 90 12.73 -9.03 -6.15
CA LEU A 90 13.42 -9.10 -4.86
C LEU A 90 14.95 -9.02 -4.99
N VAL A 91 15.45 -8.78 -6.22
CA VAL A 91 16.87 -8.56 -6.46
C VAL A 91 17.37 -7.30 -5.72
N GLN A 92 18.52 -7.41 -5.09
CA GLN A 92 19.12 -6.32 -4.31
C GLN A 92 20.27 -5.64 -5.07
N ALA A 93 20.45 -4.34 -4.85
CA ALA A 93 21.44 -3.54 -5.57
C ALA A 93 22.89 -3.94 -5.27
N ASP A 94 23.18 -4.37 -4.05
CA ASP A 94 24.51 -4.84 -3.65
C ASP A 94 24.92 -6.12 -4.37
N LEU A 95 23.99 -7.05 -4.60
CA LEU A 95 24.20 -8.24 -5.41
C LEU A 95 24.51 -7.87 -6.87
N LEU A 96 23.80 -6.90 -7.43
CA LEU A 96 24.07 -6.40 -8.79
C LEU A 96 25.40 -5.70 -8.88
N ALA A 97 25.81 -4.95 -7.87
CA ALA A 97 27.13 -4.33 -7.79
C ALA A 97 28.24 -5.40 -7.74
N ALA A 98 28.07 -6.46 -6.93
CA ALA A 98 29.01 -7.57 -6.88
C ALA A 98 29.13 -8.30 -8.23
N LEU A 99 28.01 -8.45 -8.96
CA LEU A 99 28.00 -9.05 -10.31
C LEU A 99 28.83 -8.23 -11.32
N LEU A 100 28.68 -6.89 -11.29
CA LEU A 100 29.48 -5.97 -12.13
C LEU A 100 30.95 -6.01 -11.74
N GLU A 101 31.25 -6.01 -10.44
CA GLU A 101 32.64 -6.08 -9.94
C GLU A 101 33.32 -7.39 -10.36
N ALA A 102 32.65 -8.53 -10.21
CA ALA A 102 33.20 -9.84 -10.61
C ALA A 102 33.55 -9.87 -12.11
N ARG A 103 32.70 -9.32 -12.98
CA ARG A 103 33.00 -9.22 -14.41
C ARG A 103 34.25 -8.36 -14.66
N ALA A 104 34.33 -7.23 -13.97
CA ALA A 104 35.43 -6.28 -14.18
C ALA A 104 36.79 -6.84 -13.69
N LEU A 105 36.83 -7.43 -12.49
CA LEU A 105 38.04 -7.99 -11.88
C LEU A 105 38.63 -9.14 -12.71
N ASP A 106 37.77 -10.03 -13.20
CA ASP A 106 38.17 -11.18 -13.96
C ASP A 106 38.34 -10.93 -15.46
N HIS A 107 38.09 -9.71 -15.91
CA HIS A 107 38.01 -9.35 -17.33
C HIS A 107 37.13 -10.31 -18.13
N ALA A 108 36.08 -10.84 -17.48
CA ALA A 108 35.18 -11.81 -18.07
C ALA A 108 34.36 -11.19 -19.22
N ALA A 109 33.99 -11.99 -20.21
CA ALA A 109 33.00 -11.56 -21.20
C ALA A 109 31.61 -11.44 -20.59
N ILE A 110 31.30 -12.37 -19.68
CA ILE A 110 30.02 -12.45 -18.98
C ILE A 110 30.29 -12.81 -17.51
N SER A 111 29.62 -12.15 -16.59
CA SER A 111 29.35 -12.70 -15.26
C SER A 111 27.85 -12.96 -15.13
N LEU A 112 27.49 -13.98 -14.39
CA LEU A 112 26.10 -14.38 -14.15
C LEU A 112 25.91 -14.83 -12.71
N ILE A 113 24.66 -14.75 -12.23
CA ILE A 113 24.27 -15.30 -10.94
C ILE A 113 23.64 -16.67 -11.15
N SER A 114 24.11 -17.64 -10.40
CA SER A 114 23.51 -18.95 -10.27
C SER A 114 23.08 -19.23 -8.84
N VAL A 115 22.09 -20.08 -8.68
CA VAL A 115 21.55 -20.50 -7.38
C VAL A 115 21.21 -21.99 -7.41
N ASP A 116 21.37 -22.67 -6.28
CA ASP A 116 20.90 -24.04 -6.12
C ASP A 116 19.39 -24.04 -5.79
N ALA A 117 18.56 -24.44 -6.75
CA ALA A 117 17.12 -24.47 -6.59
C ALA A 117 16.64 -25.82 -6.04
N LEU A 118 15.72 -25.77 -5.06
CA LEU A 118 15.03 -26.97 -4.56
C LEU A 118 14.15 -27.63 -5.63
N ASP A 119 13.56 -26.84 -6.50
CA ASP A 119 12.80 -27.29 -7.67
C ASP A 119 13.26 -26.51 -8.91
N PRO A 120 14.17 -27.08 -9.71
CA PRO A 120 14.71 -26.42 -10.89
C PRO A 120 13.79 -26.50 -12.13
N THR A 121 12.61 -27.11 -12.03
CA THR A 121 11.70 -27.35 -13.15
C THR A 121 11.35 -26.06 -13.91
N GLY A 122 11.54 -26.07 -15.22
CA GLY A 122 11.23 -24.94 -16.11
C GLY A 122 12.27 -23.80 -16.11
N LEU A 123 13.41 -23.99 -15.42
CA LEU A 123 14.50 -23.00 -15.34
C LEU A 123 15.73 -23.48 -16.14
N GLY A 124 16.58 -22.56 -16.57
CA GLY A 124 17.83 -22.88 -17.27
C GLY A 124 18.88 -23.48 -16.33
N ARG A 125 19.50 -24.59 -16.71
CA ARG A 125 20.54 -25.27 -15.91
C ARG A 125 21.94 -24.74 -16.24
N VAL A 126 22.72 -24.46 -15.19
CA VAL A 126 24.12 -24.06 -15.35
C VAL A 126 25.00 -25.32 -15.41
N VAL A 127 25.56 -25.55 -16.59
CA VAL A 127 26.49 -26.66 -16.80
C VAL A 127 27.91 -26.20 -16.55
N ARG A 128 28.63 -26.92 -15.67
CA ARG A 128 30.03 -26.62 -15.35
C ARG A 128 30.97 -27.70 -15.88
N THR A 129 32.19 -27.33 -16.19
CA THR A 129 33.28 -28.26 -16.48
C THR A 129 33.70 -28.98 -15.19
N GLU A 130 34.50 -30.06 -15.31
CA GLU A 130 35.10 -30.75 -14.15
C GLU A 130 35.93 -29.81 -13.25
N GLY A 131 36.45 -28.71 -13.80
CA GLY A 131 37.20 -27.69 -13.09
C GLY A 131 36.30 -26.60 -12.44
N GLY A 132 34.95 -26.75 -12.46
CA GLY A 132 34.01 -25.83 -11.85
C GLY A 132 33.70 -24.58 -12.66
N THR A 133 34.29 -24.39 -13.85
CA THR A 133 34.02 -23.21 -14.70
C THR A 133 32.68 -23.38 -15.42
N VAL A 134 31.89 -22.30 -15.50
CA VAL A 134 30.66 -22.31 -16.29
C VAL A 134 30.96 -22.55 -17.77
N GLU A 135 30.37 -23.61 -18.32
CA GLU A 135 30.55 -24.02 -19.72
C GLU A 135 29.42 -23.49 -20.60
N ARG A 136 28.19 -23.73 -20.22
CA ARG A 136 26.98 -23.31 -20.92
C ARG A 136 25.78 -23.30 -19.99
N ILE A 137 24.69 -22.65 -20.45
CA ILE A 137 23.37 -22.76 -19.81
C ILE A 137 22.46 -23.52 -20.77
N VAL A 138 21.70 -24.48 -20.26
CA VAL A 138 20.73 -25.26 -21.04
C VAL A 138 19.34 -24.99 -20.54
N GLU A 139 18.48 -24.51 -21.42
CA GLU A 139 17.07 -24.27 -21.09
C GLU A 139 16.36 -25.62 -20.85
N ASP A 140 15.39 -25.63 -19.91
CA ASP A 140 14.69 -26.87 -19.47
C ASP A 140 14.07 -27.67 -20.63
N LYS A 141 13.58 -26.99 -21.66
CA LYS A 141 12.97 -27.59 -22.85
C LYS A 141 13.99 -28.29 -23.77
N ASP A 142 15.22 -27.80 -23.75
CA ASP A 142 16.34 -28.34 -24.58
C ASP A 142 17.24 -29.27 -23.77
N ALA A 143 17.04 -29.40 -22.44
CA ALA A 143 17.86 -30.21 -21.56
C ALA A 143 17.64 -31.70 -21.75
N SER A 144 18.76 -32.51 -21.74
CA SER A 144 18.74 -33.94 -21.59
C SER A 144 18.24 -34.39 -20.21
N ASP A 145 17.98 -35.70 -20.05
CA ASP A 145 17.55 -36.24 -18.75
C ASP A 145 18.62 -36.07 -17.66
N ASP A 146 19.90 -36.17 -18.02
CA ASP A 146 21.01 -35.93 -17.09
C ASP A 146 21.12 -34.46 -16.71
N GLU A 147 20.99 -33.55 -17.67
CA GLU A 147 21.04 -32.10 -17.41
C GLU A 147 19.88 -31.64 -16.56
N ARG A 148 18.70 -32.23 -16.67
CA ARG A 148 17.54 -31.92 -15.78
C ARG A 148 17.80 -32.28 -14.33
N GLN A 149 18.77 -33.14 -14.01
CA GLN A 149 19.14 -33.47 -12.62
C GLN A 149 20.01 -32.36 -11.97
N ILE A 150 20.57 -31.45 -12.76
CA ILE A 150 21.34 -30.31 -12.24
C ILE A 150 20.41 -29.41 -11.47
N THR A 151 20.77 -29.11 -10.22
CA THR A 151 20.01 -28.19 -9.32
C THR A 151 20.44 -26.74 -9.48
N GLU A 152 21.68 -26.51 -9.95
CA GLU A 152 22.18 -25.16 -10.19
C GLU A 152 21.47 -24.53 -11.39
N ILE A 153 20.75 -23.46 -11.13
CA ILE A 153 19.97 -22.73 -12.12
C ILE A 153 20.55 -21.35 -12.40
N ASN A 154 20.21 -20.84 -13.56
CA ASN A 154 20.48 -19.46 -13.97
C ASN A 154 19.39 -18.52 -13.42
N ALA A 155 19.78 -17.52 -12.63
CA ALA A 155 18.87 -16.53 -12.07
C ALA A 155 18.41 -15.47 -13.09
N GLY A 156 18.94 -15.49 -14.32
CA GLY A 156 18.56 -14.50 -15.36
C GLY A 156 19.16 -13.11 -15.15
N LEU A 157 20.24 -13.01 -14.39
CA LEU A 157 20.95 -11.77 -14.07
C LEU A 157 22.38 -11.85 -14.62
N TYR A 158 22.77 -10.86 -15.45
CA TYR A 158 24.07 -10.89 -16.12
C TYR A 158 24.72 -9.51 -16.16
N ALA A 159 26.05 -9.46 -16.04
CA ALA A 159 26.84 -8.33 -16.50
C ALA A 159 27.71 -8.78 -17.67
N ILE A 160 27.72 -8.03 -18.76
CA ILE A 160 28.30 -8.42 -20.05
C ILE A 160 29.22 -7.32 -20.56
N ASP A 161 30.41 -7.68 -21.08
CA ASP A 161 31.29 -6.77 -21.80
C ASP A 161 30.57 -6.20 -23.03
N GLY A 162 30.33 -4.90 -23.06
CA GLY A 162 29.56 -4.24 -24.11
C GLY A 162 30.18 -4.38 -25.49
N ALA A 163 31.51 -4.25 -25.59
CA ALA A 163 32.21 -4.37 -26.85
C ALA A 163 32.21 -5.80 -27.42
N TRP A 164 32.34 -6.80 -26.55
CA TRP A 164 32.23 -8.20 -26.93
C TRP A 164 30.78 -8.54 -27.33
N LEU A 165 29.80 -8.11 -26.56
CA LEU A 165 28.38 -8.34 -26.81
C LEU A 165 27.95 -7.84 -28.19
N ARG A 166 28.33 -6.61 -28.57
CA ARG A 166 28.02 -6.03 -29.91
C ARG A 166 28.56 -6.90 -31.04
N ARG A 167 29.74 -7.49 -30.87
CA ARG A 167 30.33 -8.37 -31.90
C ARG A 167 29.63 -9.71 -32.01
N ARG A 168 29.09 -10.25 -30.90
CA ARG A 168 28.62 -11.63 -30.83
C ARG A 168 27.13 -11.82 -30.82
N ILE A 169 26.32 -10.80 -30.48
CA ILE A 169 24.86 -10.88 -30.38
C ILE A 169 24.21 -11.36 -31.70
N GLY A 170 24.77 -10.97 -32.84
CA GLY A 170 24.31 -11.43 -34.16
C GLY A 170 24.60 -12.91 -34.47
N SER A 171 25.41 -13.59 -33.65
CA SER A 171 25.75 -15.00 -33.81
C SER A 171 24.75 -15.96 -33.15
N LEU A 172 23.83 -15.44 -32.34
CA LEU A 172 22.77 -16.26 -31.72
C LEU A 172 21.96 -17.01 -32.78
N ARG A 173 21.63 -18.26 -32.50
CA ARG A 173 20.83 -19.14 -33.37
C ARG A 173 19.52 -19.47 -32.70
N PRO A 174 18.43 -19.62 -33.49
CA PRO A 174 17.16 -20.09 -32.93
C PRO A 174 17.29 -21.53 -32.36
N SER A 175 16.75 -21.73 -31.16
CA SER A 175 16.62 -23.07 -30.57
C SER A 175 15.87 -24.00 -31.52
N ALA A 176 16.32 -25.24 -31.63
CA ALA A 176 15.67 -26.26 -32.44
C ALA A 176 14.32 -26.69 -31.86
N ALA A 177 14.13 -26.59 -30.53
CA ALA A 177 12.90 -26.98 -29.86
C ALA A 177 11.83 -25.90 -29.91
N THR A 178 12.20 -24.60 -29.75
CA THR A 178 11.25 -23.50 -29.61
C THR A 178 11.28 -22.48 -30.74
N GLY A 179 12.38 -22.39 -31.48
CA GLY A 179 12.63 -21.33 -32.47
C GLY A 179 13.00 -19.96 -31.84
N GLU A 180 13.18 -19.90 -30.53
CA GLU A 180 13.53 -18.68 -29.82
C GLU A 180 15.03 -18.45 -29.83
N LEU A 181 15.46 -17.20 -29.76
CA LEU A 181 16.84 -16.79 -29.54
C LEU A 181 17.06 -16.62 -28.04
N TYR A 182 17.84 -17.49 -27.44
CA TYR A 182 18.12 -17.44 -26.01
C TYR A 182 19.34 -16.56 -25.73
N LEU A 183 19.22 -15.71 -24.70
CA LEU A 183 20.34 -14.94 -24.17
C LEU A 183 21.41 -15.88 -23.58
N THR A 184 20.98 -16.97 -23.00
CA THR A 184 21.82 -18.00 -22.36
C THR A 184 22.84 -18.61 -23.30
N ASP A 185 22.59 -18.64 -24.63
CA ASP A 185 23.56 -19.12 -25.64
C ASP A 185 24.82 -18.22 -25.76
N LEU A 186 24.76 -16.97 -25.27
CA LEU A 186 25.94 -16.12 -25.19
C LEU A 186 27.04 -16.71 -24.31
N VAL A 187 26.67 -17.53 -23.31
CA VAL A 187 27.65 -18.22 -22.43
C VAL A 187 28.52 -19.19 -23.26
N ALA A 188 27.90 -20.04 -24.07
CA ALA A 188 28.61 -20.95 -24.97
C ALA A 188 29.48 -20.19 -25.97
N LEU A 189 28.95 -19.10 -26.57
CA LEU A 189 29.70 -18.25 -27.50
C LEU A 189 30.92 -17.58 -26.83
N ALA A 190 30.84 -17.20 -25.56
CA ALA A 190 31.98 -16.63 -24.83
C ALA A 190 33.07 -17.71 -24.63
N ARG A 191 32.66 -18.94 -24.33
CA ARG A 191 33.58 -20.08 -24.19
C ARG A 191 34.24 -20.44 -25.50
N GLU A 192 33.52 -20.44 -26.62
CA GLU A 192 34.07 -20.64 -27.97
C GLU A 192 35.15 -19.60 -28.33
N ASP A 193 34.96 -18.35 -27.89
CA ASP A 193 35.92 -17.25 -28.07
C ASP A 193 37.12 -17.33 -27.09
N GLY A 194 37.19 -18.38 -26.25
CA GLY A 194 38.21 -18.50 -25.21
C GLY A 194 38.10 -17.44 -24.09
N ARG A 195 36.96 -16.78 -23.97
CA ARG A 195 36.71 -15.77 -22.93
C ARG A 195 36.20 -16.40 -21.64
N LEU A 196 36.53 -15.79 -20.52
CA LEU A 196 36.05 -16.21 -19.22
C LEU A 196 34.56 -15.88 -19.06
N VAL A 197 33.85 -16.82 -18.44
CA VAL A 197 32.51 -16.62 -17.89
C VAL A 197 32.59 -16.84 -16.37
N ALA A 198 32.36 -15.78 -15.60
CA ALA A 198 32.33 -15.82 -14.13
C ALA A 198 30.93 -16.19 -13.63
N GLY A 199 30.81 -17.23 -12.84
CA GLY A 199 29.57 -17.61 -12.18
C GLY A 199 29.63 -17.27 -10.70
N LEU A 200 28.77 -16.39 -10.22
CA LEU A 200 28.55 -16.12 -8.81
C LEU A 200 27.46 -17.07 -8.33
N ASP A 201 27.88 -18.07 -7.56
CA ASP A 201 26.97 -18.95 -6.85
C ASP A 201 26.51 -18.25 -5.56
N VAL A 202 25.20 -18.10 -5.40
CA VAL A 202 24.59 -17.38 -4.30
C VAL A 202 23.58 -18.26 -3.58
N ASP A 203 23.70 -18.32 -2.26
CA ASP A 203 22.64 -18.90 -1.44
C ASP A 203 21.37 -18.08 -1.59
N ASP A 204 20.32 -18.68 -2.13
CA ASP A 204 19.03 -18.01 -2.36
C ASP A 204 17.89 -18.83 -1.75
N ASP A 205 17.03 -18.16 -1.04
CA ASP A 205 15.81 -18.71 -0.47
C ASP A 205 14.59 -18.63 -1.43
N GLY A 206 14.85 -18.46 -2.73
CA GLY A 206 13.84 -18.30 -3.80
C GLY A 206 13.54 -16.86 -4.20
N ARG A 207 14.29 -15.88 -3.71
CA ARG A 207 14.12 -14.46 -4.05
C ARG A 207 14.56 -14.10 -5.45
N LEU A 208 15.56 -14.82 -5.98
CA LEU A 208 16.11 -14.60 -7.32
C LEU A 208 15.37 -15.40 -8.41
N THR A 209 14.26 -16.05 -8.06
CA THR A 209 13.42 -16.78 -9.01
C THR A 209 12.37 -15.87 -9.63
N GLY A 210 12.24 -15.93 -10.95
CA GLY A 210 11.24 -15.15 -11.69
C GLY A 210 9.81 -15.52 -11.34
N ILE A 211 8.94 -14.53 -11.16
CA ILE A 211 7.53 -14.71 -10.80
C ILE A 211 6.70 -14.97 -12.05
N ASN A 212 6.24 -16.20 -12.27
CA ASN A 212 5.53 -16.63 -13.47
C ASN A 212 4.02 -16.85 -13.25
N ASP A 213 3.61 -17.15 -12.02
CA ASP A 213 2.23 -17.45 -11.68
C ASP A 213 1.74 -16.70 -10.42
N ARG A 214 0.50 -16.95 -10.03
CA ARG A 214 -0.12 -16.31 -8.87
C ARG A 214 0.38 -16.87 -7.53
N THR A 215 0.83 -18.11 -7.52
CA THR A 215 1.37 -18.75 -6.30
C THR A 215 2.73 -18.14 -5.98
N GLN A 216 3.60 -18.03 -6.99
CA GLN A 216 4.89 -17.36 -6.86
C GLN A 216 4.73 -15.88 -6.49
N LEU A 217 3.73 -15.18 -7.09
CA LEU A 217 3.41 -13.79 -6.69
C LEU A 217 3.02 -13.69 -5.23
N ALA A 218 2.17 -14.59 -4.73
CA ALA A 218 1.74 -14.58 -3.33
C ALA A 218 2.90 -14.86 -2.36
N ARG A 219 3.86 -15.73 -2.76
CA ARG A 219 5.07 -15.98 -1.99
C ARG A 219 5.95 -14.73 -1.93
N ALA A 220 6.24 -14.11 -3.07
CA ALA A 220 7.02 -12.87 -3.12
C ALA A 220 6.35 -11.71 -2.35
N GLU A 221 5.01 -11.63 -2.37
CA GLU A 221 4.25 -10.67 -1.55
C GLU A 221 4.48 -10.90 -0.06
N TRP A 222 4.53 -12.16 0.37
CA TRP A 222 4.82 -12.52 1.76
C TRP A 222 6.26 -12.14 2.14
N ASP A 223 7.26 -12.47 1.30
CA ASP A 223 8.66 -12.17 1.54
C ASP A 223 8.90 -10.66 1.63
N MET A 224 8.36 -9.90 0.68
CA MET A 224 8.42 -8.43 0.68
C MET A 224 7.76 -7.83 1.93
N ARG A 225 6.62 -8.36 2.36
CA ARG A 225 5.93 -7.90 3.57
C ARG A 225 6.76 -8.13 4.82
N VAL A 226 7.41 -9.29 4.94
CA VAL A 226 8.33 -9.57 6.05
C VAL A 226 9.45 -8.52 6.08
N GLU A 227 10.06 -8.24 4.94
CA GLU A 227 11.14 -7.25 4.81
C GLU A 227 10.67 -5.82 5.15
N LEU A 228 9.49 -5.41 4.65
CA LEU A 228 8.91 -4.11 4.97
C LEU A 228 8.61 -3.96 6.46
N ASN A 229 8.02 -4.98 7.08
CA ASN A 229 7.70 -4.96 8.50
C ASN A 229 8.96 -4.94 9.35
N ASP A 230 9.98 -5.73 9.03
CA ASP A 230 11.29 -5.72 9.69
C ASP A 230 11.96 -4.35 9.61
N ARG A 231 11.93 -3.71 8.44
CA ARG A 231 12.47 -2.36 8.25
C ARG A 231 11.81 -1.36 9.20
N TRP A 232 10.49 -1.38 9.30
CA TRP A 232 9.77 -0.46 10.18
C TRP A 232 9.99 -0.77 11.66
N MET A 233 10.04 -2.05 12.05
CA MET A 233 10.37 -2.43 13.42
C MET A 233 11.77 -1.97 13.82
N ARG A 234 12.75 -2.09 12.95
CA ARG A 234 14.11 -1.55 13.16
C ARG A 234 14.15 -0.02 13.22
N ALA A 235 13.20 0.66 12.58
CA ALA A 235 13.04 2.10 12.65
C ALA A 235 12.22 2.58 13.87
N GLY A 236 11.88 1.68 14.82
CA GLY A 236 11.21 2.04 16.07
C GLY A 236 9.69 1.85 16.08
N VAL A 237 9.11 1.18 15.07
CA VAL A 237 7.68 0.83 15.06
C VAL A 237 7.47 -0.47 15.83
N THR A 238 6.44 -0.51 16.68
CA THR A 238 6.04 -1.72 17.41
C THR A 238 4.93 -2.45 16.64
N MET A 239 5.13 -3.75 16.33
CA MET A 239 4.11 -4.62 15.76
C MET A 239 3.87 -5.80 16.69
N GLN A 240 2.63 -6.00 17.16
CA GLN A 240 2.31 -7.11 18.07
C GLN A 240 2.36 -8.47 17.38
N ASP A 241 1.90 -8.51 16.13
CA ASP A 241 1.98 -9.69 15.25
C ASP A 241 2.32 -9.23 13.83
N PRO A 242 3.62 -9.16 13.48
CA PRO A 242 4.04 -8.69 12.15
C PRO A 242 3.48 -9.54 11.00
N SER A 243 3.15 -10.80 11.25
CA SER A 243 2.63 -11.71 10.21
C SER A 243 1.25 -11.31 9.70
N THR A 244 0.48 -10.58 10.51
CA THR A 244 -0.88 -10.10 10.22
C THR A 244 -0.95 -8.62 9.84
N VAL A 245 0.18 -7.92 9.82
CA VAL A 245 0.26 -6.51 9.41
C VAL A 245 0.58 -6.42 7.92
N TYR A 246 -0.26 -5.69 7.17
CA TYR A 246 -0.13 -5.49 5.73
C TYR A 246 0.20 -4.02 5.43
N LEU A 247 1.42 -3.77 5.00
CA LEU A 247 1.90 -2.46 4.61
C LEU A 247 2.18 -2.42 3.11
N GLU A 248 1.73 -1.37 2.42
CA GLU A 248 2.24 -1.06 1.09
C GLU A 248 3.57 -0.30 1.18
N HIS A 249 4.39 -0.42 0.17
CA HIS A 249 5.74 0.14 0.12
C HIS A 249 5.78 1.67 0.34
N SER A 250 4.73 2.37 -0.07
CA SER A 250 4.58 3.84 0.01
C SER A 250 4.19 4.36 1.40
N VAL A 251 3.82 3.48 2.34
CA VAL A 251 3.45 3.84 3.71
C VAL A 251 4.64 4.42 4.46
N GLN A 252 4.40 5.48 5.24
CA GLN A 252 5.40 6.12 6.09
C GLN A 252 4.96 6.06 7.55
N LEU A 253 5.83 5.56 8.42
CA LEU A 253 5.57 5.44 9.86
C LEU A 253 6.68 6.16 10.63
N ALA A 254 6.30 6.96 11.61
CA ALA A 254 7.24 7.54 12.56
C ALA A 254 7.65 6.51 13.64
N GLU A 255 8.68 6.82 14.40
CA GLU A 255 9.07 6.05 15.59
C GLU A 255 7.95 6.05 16.64
N ASP A 256 7.91 5.05 17.49
CA ASP A 256 6.90 4.83 18.53
C ASP A 256 5.47 4.58 18.01
N VAL A 257 5.27 4.44 16.70
CA VAL A 257 3.98 3.95 16.17
C VAL A 257 3.76 2.51 16.59
N THR A 258 2.56 2.19 17.07
CA THR A 258 2.17 0.82 17.46
C THR A 258 1.07 0.30 16.54
N LEU A 259 1.32 -0.87 15.91
CA LEU A 259 0.36 -1.57 15.07
C LEU A 259 -0.09 -2.86 15.75
N GLU A 260 -1.40 -3.01 15.94
CA GLU A 260 -2.01 -4.22 16.46
C GLU A 260 -2.27 -5.25 15.34
N PRO A 261 -2.67 -6.50 15.65
CA PRO A 261 -2.92 -7.52 14.63
C PRO A 261 -3.98 -7.14 13.60
N ASN A 262 -3.82 -7.63 12.36
CA ASN A 262 -4.74 -7.42 11.24
C ASN A 262 -4.90 -5.95 10.81
N VAL A 263 -3.88 -5.12 11.01
CA VAL A 263 -3.84 -3.75 10.49
C VAL A 263 -3.43 -3.77 9.02
N ILE A 264 -4.13 -2.96 8.20
CA ILE A 264 -3.87 -2.79 6.77
C ILE A 264 -3.65 -1.31 6.47
N LEU A 265 -2.43 -0.95 6.05
CA LEU A 265 -2.09 0.42 5.64
C LEU A 265 -1.68 0.44 4.17
N ARG A 266 -2.33 1.31 3.38
CA ARG A 266 -2.15 1.37 1.92
C ARG A 266 -1.95 2.78 1.40
N GLY A 267 -1.46 2.85 0.17
CA GLY A 267 -1.27 4.09 -0.55
C GLY A 267 -0.29 5.03 0.16
N ARG A 268 -0.52 6.33 0.09
CA ARG A 268 0.32 7.35 0.72
C ARG A 268 -0.05 7.62 2.18
N THR A 269 -0.33 6.54 2.93
CA THR A 269 -0.66 6.66 4.36
C THR A 269 0.58 7.04 5.17
N VAL A 270 0.40 8.02 6.06
CA VAL A 270 1.41 8.49 7.01
C VAL A 270 0.85 8.41 8.42
N ALA A 271 1.63 7.89 9.37
CA ALA A 271 1.28 7.91 10.80
C ALA A 271 2.39 8.59 11.62
N GLY A 272 2.01 9.60 12.39
CA GLY A 272 2.90 10.38 13.27
C GLY A 272 3.31 9.60 14.51
N ARG A 273 4.34 10.13 15.21
CA ARG A 273 4.94 9.55 16.42
C ARG A 273 3.88 9.23 17.48
N GLY A 274 4.07 8.14 18.20
CA GLY A 274 3.22 7.76 19.34
C GLY A 274 1.82 7.29 18.95
N THR A 275 1.47 7.28 17.66
CA THR A 275 0.15 6.88 17.20
C THR A 275 -0.04 5.37 17.31
N ARG A 276 -1.20 4.97 17.86
CA ARG A 276 -1.63 3.58 17.98
C ARG A 276 -2.73 3.26 16.99
N ILE A 277 -2.50 2.23 16.17
CA ILE A 277 -3.47 1.72 15.20
C ILE A 277 -3.93 0.33 15.66
N GLY A 278 -5.16 0.28 16.14
CA GLY A 278 -5.81 -0.89 16.72
C GLY A 278 -6.21 -1.93 15.69
N ALA A 279 -6.41 -3.15 16.20
CA ALA A 279 -6.67 -4.34 15.41
C ALA A 279 -7.84 -4.17 14.41
N GLY A 280 -7.67 -4.69 13.19
CA GLY A 280 -8.68 -4.66 12.14
C GLY A 280 -8.88 -3.29 11.48
N SER A 281 -8.07 -2.29 11.80
CA SER A 281 -8.13 -0.98 11.13
C SER A 281 -7.60 -1.07 9.70
N ARG A 282 -8.28 -0.39 8.78
CA ARG A 282 -7.90 -0.26 7.38
C ARG A 282 -7.75 1.21 7.01
N ILE A 283 -6.55 1.62 6.63
CA ILE A 283 -6.21 3.01 6.38
C ILE A 283 -5.57 3.15 4.99
N ILE A 284 -6.12 4.05 4.18
CA ILE A 284 -5.72 4.23 2.78
C ILE A 284 -5.54 5.73 2.50
N ASP A 285 -4.41 6.13 1.92
CA ASP A 285 -4.14 7.52 1.49
C ASP A 285 -4.45 8.57 2.56
N THR A 286 -4.17 8.28 3.83
CA THR A 286 -4.57 9.09 4.97
C THR A 286 -3.35 9.59 5.75
N VAL A 287 -3.39 10.86 6.15
CA VAL A 287 -2.37 11.46 7.02
C VAL A 287 -2.91 11.49 8.45
N ILE A 288 -2.20 10.86 9.37
CA ILE A 288 -2.51 10.81 10.80
C ILE A 288 -1.37 11.49 11.56
N GLY A 289 -1.72 12.44 12.41
CA GLY A 289 -0.80 13.20 13.26
C GLY A 289 -0.17 12.35 14.38
N GLU A 290 0.38 13.05 15.38
CA GLU A 290 1.03 12.46 16.54
C GLU A 290 0.03 12.08 17.64
N ASP A 291 0.40 11.07 18.45
CA ASP A 291 -0.35 10.63 19.64
C ASP A 291 -1.84 10.30 19.38
N CYS A 292 -2.15 9.86 18.17
CA CYS A 292 -3.50 9.47 17.80
C CYS A 292 -3.80 8.02 18.21
N THR A 293 -5.09 7.71 18.37
CA THR A 293 -5.57 6.35 18.57
C THR A 293 -6.65 6.03 17.55
N VAL A 294 -6.44 5.02 16.73
CA VAL A 294 -7.43 4.52 15.75
C VAL A 294 -7.79 3.08 16.10
N ILE A 295 -9.05 2.78 16.32
CA ILE A 295 -9.51 1.45 16.75
C ILE A 295 -10.51 0.91 15.73
N ALA A 296 -10.24 -0.28 15.16
CA ALA A 296 -11.16 -1.07 14.33
C ALA A 296 -11.98 -0.22 13.33
N SER A 297 -11.32 0.71 12.63
CA SER A 297 -11.99 1.73 11.81
C SER A 297 -11.44 1.77 10.38
N VAL A 298 -12.21 2.38 9.47
CA VAL A 298 -11.82 2.57 8.08
C VAL A 298 -11.58 4.07 7.83
N LEU A 299 -10.38 4.41 7.34
CA LEU A 299 -9.99 5.77 6.99
C LEU A 299 -9.53 5.80 5.52
N GLU A 300 -10.12 6.68 4.72
CA GLU A 300 -9.82 6.79 3.28
C GLU A 300 -9.61 8.24 2.88
N SER A 301 -8.47 8.56 2.29
CA SER A 301 -8.14 9.90 1.74
C SER A 301 -8.55 11.02 2.69
N SER A 302 -8.15 10.91 3.95
CA SER A 302 -8.54 11.79 5.04
C SER A 302 -7.32 12.37 5.77
N THR A 303 -7.57 13.38 6.60
CA THR A 303 -6.56 14.01 7.45
C THR A 303 -7.03 13.98 8.90
N VAL A 304 -6.17 13.50 9.78
CA VAL A 304 -6.39 13.42 11.21
C VAL A 304 -5.23 14.19 11.88
N GLU A 305 -5.56 15.24 12.60
CA GLU A 305 -4.56 16.03 13.35
C GLU A 305 -4.14 15.28 14.63
N ASP A 306 -3.27 15.90 15.45
CA ASP A 306 -2.69 15.26 16.62
C ASP A 306 -3.70 14.96 17.73
N GLN A 307 -3.42 13.94 18.54
CA GLN A 307 -4.15 13.59 19.75
C GLN A 307 -5.65 13.27 19.50
N VAL A 308 -5.98 12.79 18.32
CA VAL A 308 -7.33 12.39 17.94
C VAL A 308 -7.57 10.93 18.30
N THR A 309 -8.77 10.63 18.80
CA THR A 309 -9.25 9.26 19.00
C THR A 309 -10.35 8.93 18.01
N ILE A 310 -10.22 7.80 17.28
CA ILE A 310 -11.18 7.33 16.28
C ILE A 310 -11.58 5.89 16.57
N GLY A 311 -12.89 5.65 16.55
CA GLY A 311 -13.43 4.31 16.62
C GLY A 311 -13.99 3.90 17.98
N PRO A 312 -14.38 2.62 18.11
CA PRO A 312 -14.34 1.61 17.03
C PRO A 312 -15.46 1.79 15.99
N PHE A 313 -15.27 1.14 14.82
CA PHE A 313 -16.26 1.05 13.74
C PHE A 313 -16.66 2.38 13.12
N SER A 314 -15.75 3.34 13.07
CA SER A 314 -15.94 4.62 12.39
C SER A 314 -15.45 4.57 10.94
N HIS A 315 -16.05 5.41 10.07
CA HIS A 315 -15.65 5.52 8.69
C HIS A 315 -15.35 6.97 8.32
N LEU A 316 -14.07 7.32 8.17
CA LEU A 316 -13.65 8.56 7.56
C LEU A 316 -13.52 8.36 6.05
N ARG A 317 -14.37 9.02 5.29
CA ARG A 317 -14.41 8.97 3.83
C ARG A 317 -13.60 10.11 3.22
N PRO A 318 -13.32 10.04 1.89
CA PRO A 318 -12.53 11.07 1.21
C PRO A 318 -12.96 12.49 1.53
N GLY A 319 -11.95 13.33 1.83
CA GLY A 319 -12.14 14.72 2.19
C GLY A 319 -12.53 14.97 3.66
N ALA A 320 -12.56 13.95 4.51
CA ALA A 320 -12.72 14.13 5.94
C ALA A 320 -11.45 14.74 6.56
N HIS A 321 -11.62 15.76 7.39
CA HIS A 321 -10.56 16.38 8.18
C HIS A 321 -11.01 16.45 9.64
N VAL A 322 -10.23 15.85 10.54
CA VAL A 322 -10.52 15.83 11.98
C VAL A 322 -9.47 16.65 12.71
N GLY A 323 -9.90 17.75 13.34
CA GLY A 323 -9.03 18.65 14.07
C GLY A 323 -8.51 18.06 15.38
N ARG A 324 -7.46 18.67 15.89
CA ARG A 324 -6.70 18.25 17.08
C ARG A 324 -7.60 17.92 18.28
N ARG A 325 -7.25 16.86 19.03
CA ARG A 325 -7.94 16.43 20.25
C ARG A 325 -9.43 16.12 20.09
N SER A 326 -9.89 15.94 18.87
CA SER A 326 -11.27 15.54 18.62
C SER A 326 -11.46 14.05 18.85
N GLU A 327 -12.69 13.67 19.17
CA GLU A 327 -13.07 12.29 19.44
C GLU A 327 -14.19 11.87 18.49
N VAL A 328 -13.90 10.85 17.67
CA VAL A 328 -14.85 10.23 16.72
C VAL A 328 -15.13 8.82 17.20
N GLY A 329 -16.31 8.59 17.76
CA GLY A 329 -16.67 7.33 18.41
C GLY A 329 -17.36 6.34 17.48
N ASN A 330 -18.12 5.43 18.09
CA ASN A 330 -18.69 4.26 17.45
C ASN A 330 -19.67 4.59 16.31
N TYR A 331 -19.48 3.93 15.15
CA TYR A 331 -20.38 4.05 13.99
C TYR A 331 -20.58 5.49 13.48
N ALA A 332 -19.61 6.35 13.69
CA ALA A 332 -19.58 7.70 13.13
C ALA A 332 -19.08 7.66 11.68
N GLU A 333 -19.79 8.30 10.78
CA GLU A 333 -19.38 8.47 9.38
C GLU A 333 -19.15 9.95 9.08
N ILE A 334 -17.97 10.27 8.52
CA ILE A 334 -17.58 11.62 8.13
C ILE A 334 -17.15 11.60 6.66
N LYS A 335 -17.77 12.48 5.84
CA LYS A 335 -17.45 12.57 4.41
C LYS A 335 -17.33 14.03 3.99
N ASN A 336 -16.21 14.38 3.31
CA ASN A 336 -16.01 15.73 2.76
C ASN A 336 -16.40 16.82 3.78
N SER A 337 -15.92 16.67 5.02
CA SER A 337 -16.30 17.51 6.16
C SER A 337 -15.08 17.85 6.99
N ARG A 338 -15.10 19.05 7.59
CA ARG A 338 -14.04 19.51 8.48
C ARG A 338 -14.56 19.68 9.90
N LEU A 339 -13.95 18.98 10.84
CA LEU A 339 -14.14 19.15 12.27
C LEU A 339 -13.01 20.04 12.80
N GLY A 340 -13.36 21.04 13.60
CA GLY A 340 -12.41 21.86 14.37
C GLY A 340 -11.74 21.08 15.50
N GLU A 341 -11.07 21.79 16.40
CA GLU A 341 -10.44 21.21 17.57
C GLU A 341 -11.46 20.81 18.65
N HIS A 342 -11.18 19.75 19.43
CA HIS A 342 -12.01 19.27 20.55
C HIS A 342 -13.47 18.95 20.18
N VAL A 343 -13.75 18.61 18.94
CA VAL A 343 -15.09 18.16 18.54
C VAL A 343 -15.35 16.76 19.07
N ARG A 344 -16.53 16.53 19.65
CA ARG A 344 -16.97 15.23 20.17
C ARG A 344 -18.13 14.67 19.36
N GLN A 345 -17.87 13.56 18.68
CA GLN A 345 -18.85 12.81 17.87
C GLN A 345 -18.81 11.35 18.30
N HIS A 346 -19.34 11.01 19.47
CA HIS A 346 -19.09 9.73 20.12
C HIS A 346 -19.96 8.56 19.66
N HIS A 347 -21.07 8.82 18.96
CA HIS A 347 -22.07 7.81 18.64
C HIS A 347 -22.47 7.87 17.17
N MET A 348 -23.19 6.83 16.73
CA MET A 348 -23.79 6.74 15.39
C MET A 348 -24.30 8.09 14.89
N SER A 349 -23.70 8.62 13.84
CA SER A 349 -24.05 9.90 13.24
C SER A 349 -23.43 10.02 11.85
N TYR A 350 -23.99 10.85 11.00
CA TYR A 350 -23.47 11.14 9.65
C TYR A 350 -23.21 12.62 9.47
N LEU A 351 -21.97 12.96 9.19
CA LEU A 351 -21.55 14.30 8.82
C LEU A 351 -21.06 14.32 7.37
N GLY A 352 -21.87 14.84 6.47
CA GLY A 352 -21.54 14.98 5.06
C GLY A 352 -21.60 16.45 4.62
N ASP A 353 -20.54 16.89 3.89
CA ASP A 353 -20.40 18.27 3.41
C ASP A 353 -20.61 19.31 4.53
N ALA A 354 -20.00 19.08 5.71
CA ALA A 354 -20.19 19.88 6.91
C ALA A 354 -18.88 20.53 7.37
N GLU A 355 -19.00 21.73 7.96
CA GLU A 355 -17.94 22.40 8.73
C GLU A 355 -18.39 22.58 10.16
N LEU A 356 -17.60 22.09 11.12
CA LEU A 356 -17.85 22.22 12.55
C LEU A 356 -16.73 23.04 13.18
N GLY A 357 -17.12 24.06 13.93
CA GLY A 357 -16.20 24.84 14.76
C GLY A 357 -15.75 24.06 16.00
N ASP A 358 -14.71 24.59 16.65
CA ASP A 358 -14.09 24.01 17.82
C ASP A 358 -15.09 23.77 18.97
N ASP A 359 -14.78 22.85 19.87
CA ASP A 359 -15.57 22.56 21.07
C ASP A 359 -17.03 22.13 20.82
N THR A 360 -17.38 21.74 19.60
CA THR A 360 -18.73 21.31 19.24
C THR A 360 -18.99 19.86 19.71
N ASN A 361 -20.18 19.65 20.28
CA ASN A 361 -20.66 18.32 20.67
C ASN A 361 -21.75 17.84 19.72
N VAL A 362 -21.55 16.68 19.12
CA VAL A 362 -22.49 16.04 18.19
C VAL A 362 -23.23 14.93 18.91
N GLY A 363 -24.55 15.11 19.13
CA GLY A 363 -25.41 14.11 19.73
C GLY A 363 -25.60 12.86 18.84
N ALA A 364 -25.87 11.72 19.46
CA ALA A 364 -26.19 10.47 18.76
C ALA A 364 -27.32 10.66 17.75
N GLY A 365 -27.27 9.99 16.61
CA GLY A 365 -28.31 10.10 15.57
C GLY A 365 -28.27 11.39 14.78
N THR A 366 -27.31 12.28 15.01
CA THR A 366 -27.20 13.53 14.21
C THR A 366 -26.89 13.21 12.74
N ILE A 367 -27.67 13.81 11.84
CA ILE A 367 -27.49 13.65 10.40
C ILE A 367 -27.50 15.01 9.71
N THR A 368 -26.47 15.28 8.91
CA THR A 368 -26.52 16.37 7.92
C THR A 368 -27.20 15.85 6.66
N ALA A 369 -28.46 16.26 6.42
CA ALA A 369 -29.19 15.95 5.20
C ALA A 369 -28.67 16.87 4.07
N ASN A 370 -27.52 16.52 3.53
CA ASN A 370 -26.74 17.33 2.60
C ASN A 370 -27.13 17.19 1.12
N TYR A 371 -28.02 16.25 0.79
CA TYR A 371 -28.43 15.99 -0.60
C TYR A 371 -29.95 16.19 -0.77
N ASP A 372 -30.35 17.01 -1.73
CA ASP A 372 -31.75 17.38 -2.01
C ASP A 372 -32.40 16.51 -3.12
N GLY A 373 -31.68 15.51 -3.60
CA GLY A 373 -32.08 14.67 -4.74
C GLY A 373 -31.41 15.08 -6.06
N VAL A 374 -30.83 16.31 -6.11
CA VAL A 374 -30.16 16.84 -7.33
C VAL A 374 -28.76 17.33 -7.00
N ARG A 375 -28.59 18.11 -5.91
CA ARG A 375 -27.32 18.75 -5.52
C ARG A 375 -27.00 18.50 -4.06
N LYS A 376 -25.70 18.61 -3.74
CA LYS A 376 -25.22 18.61 -2.36
C LYS A 376 -25.12 20.05 -1.87
N HIS A 377 -25.45 20.22 -0.60
CA HIS A 377 -25.44 21.48 0.11
C HIS A 377 -24.63 21.38 1.39
N LYS A 378 -24.02 22.49 1.79
CA LYS A 378 -23.14 22.55 2.96
C LYS A 378 -23.94 22.86 4.23
N THR A 379 -23.53 22.24 5.33
CA THR A 379 -23.94 22.58 6.69
C THR A 379 -22.77 23.28 7.39
N VAL A 380 -23.02 24.43 8.01
CA VAL A 380 -22.02 25.16 8.80
C VAL A 380 -22.46 25.19 10.26
N ILE A 381 -21.60 24.70 11.15
CA ILE A 381 -21.85 24.61 12.58
C ILE A 381 -20.72 25.40 13.26
N GLY A 382 -21.08 26.42 14.01
CA GLY A 382 -20.16 27.30 14.72
C GLY A 382 -19.42 26.63 15.86
N LYS A 383 -18.69 27.43 16.63
CA LYS A 383 -17.92 26.96 17.80
C LYS A 383 -18.82 26.72 19.01
N GLY A 384 -18.51 25.73 19.83
CA GLY A 384 -19.20 25.43 21.08
C GLY A 384 -20.67 25.07 20.89
N VAL A 385 -21.05 24.58 19.72
CA VAL A 385 -22.43 24.18 19.42
C VAL A 385 -22.74 22.86 20.10
N PHE A 386 -23.94 22.73 20.66
CA PHE A 386 -24.41 21.45 21.22
C PHE A 386 -25.58 20.93 20.36
N LEU A 387 -25.30 19.85 19.61
CA LEU A 387 -26.35 19.12 18.89
C LEU A 387 -26.96 18.06 19.81
N GLY A 388 -28.27 18.16 20.02
CA GLY A 388 -29.02 17.14 20.76
C GLY A 388 -29.14 15.83 19.98
N VAL A 389 -29.50 14.77 20.67
CA VAL A 389 -29.72 13.44 20.07
C VAL A 389 -30.75 13.51 18.93
N ASP A 390 -30.55 12.74 17.86
CA ASP A 390 -31.43 12.67 16.68
C ASP A 390 -31.69 14.03 16.01
N THR A 391 -30.71 14.93 16.01
CA THR A 391 -30.79 16.19 15.28
C THR A 391 -30.63 15.96 13.77
N MET A 392 -31.65 16.39 12.99
CA MET A 392 -31.59 16.43 11.53
C MET A 392 -31.31 17.83 11.03
N LEU A 393 -30.20 18.03 10.33
CA LEU A 393 -29.79 19.30 9.74
C LEU A 393 -30.09 19.30 8.24
N ARG A 394 -31.18 19.96 7.79
CA ARG A 394 -31.47 20.06 6.35
C ARG A 394 -30.62 21.14 5.72
N ALA A 395 -29.57 20.72 5.02
CA ALA A 395 -28.70 21.67 4.32
C ALA A 395 -29.40 22.35 3.10
N PRO A 396 -29.02 23.60 2.72
CA PRO A 396 -28.01 24.39 3.42
C PRO A 396 -28.56 24.98 4.74
N VAL A 397 -27.75 24.93 5.79
CA VAL A 397 -28.13 25.54 7.08
C VAL A 397 -26.88 25.94 7.87
N THR A 398 -26.98 27.06 8.60
CA THR A 398 -25.92 27.55 9.49
C THR A 398 -26.41 27.58 10.94
N LEU A 399 -25.61 27.02 11.84
CA LEU A 399 -25.79 27.09 13.28
C LEU A 399 -24.70 28.01 13.85
N GLY A 400 -25.10 29.15 14.41
CA GLY A 400 -24.15 30.13 15.00
C GLY A 400 -23.51 29.61 16.29
N ASP A 401 -22.42 30.25 16.69
CA ASP A 401 -21.59 29.86 17.85
C ASP A 401 -22.46 29.74 19.13
N GLY A 402 -22.16 28.71 19.93
CA GLY A 402 -22.85 28.42 21.19
C GLY A 402 -24.34 28.10 21.05
N SER A 403 -24.86 27.95 19.84
CA SER A 403 -26.25 27.53 19.64
C SER A 403 -26.46 26.07 20.07
N LYS A 404 -27.71 25.69 20.28
CA LYS A 404 -28.07 24.33 20.70
C LYS A 404 -29.26 23.81 19.90
N THR A 405 -29.33 22.50 19.75
CA THR A 405 -30.53 21.82 19.29
C THR A 405 -31.06 20.90 20.39
N GLY A 406 -32.39 20.82 20.51
CA GLY A 406 -33.00 19.80 21.36
C GLY A 406 -33.06 18.43 20.69
N ALA A 407 -33.27 17.39 21.49
CA ALA A 407 -33.42 16.02 20.97
C ALA A 407 -34.58 15.95 19.93
N GLY A 408 -34.35 15.23 18.82
CA GLY A 408 -35.31 15.06 17.74
C GLY A 408 -35.59 16.35 16.93
N ALA A 409 -34.72 17.34 17.02
CA ALA A 409 -34.94 18.62 16.27
C ALA A 409 -34.67 18.43 14.78
N VAL A 410 -35.62 18.90 13.94
CA VAL A 410 -35.42 18.96 12.47
C VAL A 410 -35.19 20.42 12.09
N VAL A 411 -33.92 20.80 11.94
CA VAL A 411 -33.48 22.17 11.65
C VAL A 411 -33.55 22.44 10.14
N THR A 412 -34.42 23.35 9.73
CA THR A 412 -34.69 23.66 8.31
C THR A 412 -34.30 25.07 7.92
N ARG A 413 -33.81 25.88 8.86
CA ARG A 413 -33.37 27.27 8.69
C ARG A 413 -32.26 27.59 9.68
N ASP A 414 -31.50 28.64 9.40
CA ASP A 414 -30.38 29.06 10.23
C ASP A 414 -30.77 29.28 11.69
N VAL A 415 -29.86 28.90 12.59
CA VAL A 415 -30.00 29.11 14.04
C VAL A 415 -28.99 30.19 14.46
N PRO A 416 -29.41 31.36 14.93
CA PRO A 416 -28.49 32.39 15.37
C PRO A 416 -27.64 31.94 16.56
N ALA A 417 -26.47 32.58 16.73
CA ALA A 417 -25.58 32.31 17.87
C ALA A 417 -26.31 32.36 19.21
N GLY A 418 -25.99 31.44 20.09
CA GLY A 418 -26.56 31.37 21.45
C GLY A 418 -28.05 31.03 21.51
N LYS A 419 -28.66 30.57 20.43
CA LYS A 419 -30.09 30.21 20.40
C LYS A 419 -30.30 28.70 20.46
N LEU A 420 -31.51 28.32 20.87
CA LEU A 420 -31.96 26.93 20.96
C LEU A 420 -33.03 26.66 19.89
N ALA A 421 -32.79 25.64 19.07
CA ALA A 421 -33.73 25.13 18.08
C ALA A 421 -34.40 23.84 18.60
N LEU A 422 -35.74 23.84 18.66
CA LEU A 422 -36.54 22.73 19.22
C LEU A 422 -37.65 22.30 18.26
N GLY A 423 -37.91 20.98 18.22
CA GLY A 423 -39.08 20.39 17.59
C GLY A 423 -38.94 20.08 16.10
N MET A 424 -40.06 19.74 15.46
CA MET A 424 -40.15 19.29 14.08
C MET A 424 -41.29 20.03 13.34
N PRO A 425 -41.02 21.01 12.47
CA PRO A 425 -39.73 21.68 12.27
C PRO A 425 -39.29 22.46 13.52
N ALA A 426 -37.99 22.67 13.67
CA ALA A 426 -37.43 23.32 14.87
C ALA A 426 -37.91 24.80 15.00
N ARG A 427 -38.29 25.17 16.22
CA ARG A 427 -38.59 26.56 16.60
C ARG A 427 -37.42 27.12 17.41
N ILE A 428 -37.03 28.37 17.14
CA ILE A 428 -35.92 29.04 17.79
C ILE A 428 -36.40 29.67 19.11
N ARG A 429 -35.63 29.48 20.17
CA ARG A 429 -35.90 29.96 21.53
C ARG A 429 -34.61 30.48 22.16
N GLU A 430 -34.78 31.29 23.24
CA GLU A 430 -33.66 31.67 24.10
C GLU A 430 -33.15 30.43 24.87
N ILE A 431 -31.83 30.38 25.13
CA ILE A 431 -31.22 29.39 26.01
C ILE A 431 -31.42 29.85 27.45
N ARG A 432 -32.16 29.10 28.25
CA ARG A 432 -32.30 29.38 29.70
C ARG A 432 -30.97 29.12 30.40
N LYS A 433 -30.61 30.00 31.35
CA LYS A 433 -29.46 29.79 32.23
C LYS A 433 -29.81 28.72 33.28
N PRO A 434 -28.82 27.99 33.84
CA PRO A 434 -29.07 27.00 34.89
C PRO A 434 -29.80 27.55 36.12
N ASP A 435 -29.57 28.81 36.47
CA ASP A 435 -30.23 29.50 37.60
C ASP A 435 -31.69 29.87 37.36
N ASP A 436 -32.18 29.82 36.11
CA ASP A 436 -33.55 30.07 35.73
C ASP A 436 -34.43 28.80 35.70
N ALA A 437 -33.90 27.66 36.13
CA ALA A 437 -34.68 26.43 36.22
C ALA A 437 -35.68 26.55 37.37
N PRO A 438 -37.02 26.32 37.15
CA PRO A 438 -37.98 26.25 38.24
C PRO A 438 -37.53 25.13 39.21
N ALA A 439 -37.64 25.41 40.52
CA ALA A 439 -37.37 24.40 41.54
C ALA A 439 -38.12 23.10 41.19
N PRO A 440 -37.53 21.91 41.40
CA PRO A 440 -38.22 20.68 41.13
C PRO A 440 -39.55 20.68 41.86
N GLU A 441 -40.66 20.51 41.14
CA GLU A 441 -41.99 20.33 41.70
C GLU A 441 -41.89 19.19 42.73
N ALA A 442 -42.27 19.45 44.00
CA ALA A 442 -42.26 18.49 45.05
C ALA A 442 -43.13 17.27 44.63
N ALA A 443 -42.55 16.10 44.65
CA ALA A 443 -43.29 14.87 44.38
C ALA A 443 -44.54 14.82 45.29
N PRO A 444 -45.74 14.52 44.77
CA PRO A 444 -46.94 14.40 45.62
C PRO A 444 -46.64 13.40 46.73
N ALA A 445 -46.96 13.80 47.98
CA ALA A 445 -46.86 12.93 49.15
C ALA A 445 -47.62 11.64 48.90
N ALA A 446 -46.94 10.52 49.06
CA ALA A 446 -47.60 9.21 49.04
C ALA A 446 -48.59 9.18 50.22
N ASP A 447 -49.88 9.21 49.91
CA ASP A 447 -50.93 8.94 50.89
C ASP A 447 -50.72 7.52 51.47
N GLY A 448 -50.63 7.49 52.79
CA GLY A 448 -50.48 6.27 53.56
C GLY A 448 -51.70 5.35 53.35
N ALA A 449 -51.43 4.13 53.04
CA ALA A 449 -52.36 3.02 53.22
C ALA A 449 -51.84 2.12 54.35
N ASP A 450 -52.48 2.30 55.53
CA ASP A 450 -52.45 1.37 56.62
C ASP A 450 -53.07 0.02 56.21
N GLY A 451 -52.57 -1.05 56.81
CA GLY A 451 -53.43 -2.14 57.15
C GLY A 451 -53.11 -3.52 56.67
N ALA A 452 -52.46 -4.24 57.57
CA ALA A 452 -52.84 -5.54 58.06
C ALA A 452 -52.54 -6.85 57.29
N ASP A 453 -51.73 -7.62 57.99
CA ASP A 453 -51.85 -9.06 58.30
C ASP A 453 -51.98 -10.11 57.17
N GLY A 454 -51.16 -11.12 57.29
CA GLY A 454 -51.50 -12.48 56.87
C GLY A 454 -50.31 -13.38 56.53
N ALA A 455 -49.94 -14.16 57.50
CA ALA A 455 -48.98 -15.25 57.49
C ALA A 455 -49.15 -16.25 56.34
N ASP A 456 -48.13 -16.91 56.02
CA ASP A 456 -47.78 -18.31 55.91
C ASP A 456 -46.90 -18.66 54.72
N GLY A 457 -45.78 -19.27 55.02
CA GLY A 457 -44.86 -19.90 54.06
C GLY A 457 -45.33 -21.34 53.72
N PRO A 458 -44.45 -22.28 53.31
CA PRO A 458 -43.54 -22.31 52.20
C PRO A 458 -43.80 -23.48 51.25
N ALA A 459 -43.35 -23.41 50.04
CA ALA A 459 -42.87 -24.57 49.29
C ALA A 459 -42.02 -24.12 48.11
#